data_dea3e4f7d3166e5d90393d3c5cd5f27f
#
_entry.id   dea3e4f7d3166e5d90393d3c5cd5f27f
#
_cell.length_a   1.000
_cell.length_b   1.000
_cell.length_c   1.000
_cell.angle_alpha   90.00
_cell.angle_beta   90.00
_cell.angle_gamma   90.00
#
_symmetry.space_group_name_H-M   'P 1'
#
loop_
_entity.id
_entity.type
_entity.pdbx_description
1 polymer ?
#
loop_
_entity_poly.entity_id
_entity_poly.type
_entity_poly.pdbx_seq_one_letter_code
_entity_poly.pdbx_strand_id
1 'polypeptide(L)'
;LSDCVALESVTLPDSLITLGDGVFSGCARLRSIKGGKNVRQIGDGCFSACPALTDFGDLTANVARVGSLAFFNTGWFHDQPNGVAYFGNVAYAYKGSMAEGTVLRLKDGTVSVTYEFLAGQTELNPTFDQPNLAGLILPESCKYVDAYAFAGATNMKFLDLGGVQYIGREAF
;
A
#
# COMPACT_ATOMS: atom_id res chain seq x y z
N LEU A 1 20.45 -4.61 2.22
CA LEU A 1 20.13 -6.04 2.36
C LEU A 1 19.40 -6.60 1.12
N SER A 2 19.30 -5.82 0.03
CA SER A 2 18.71 -6.32 -1.21
C SER A 2 19.40 -7.61 -1.67
N ASP A 3 18.61 -8.49 -2.29
CA ASP A 3 19.06 -9.77 -2.88
C ASP A 3 19.71 -10.74 -1.86
N CYS A 4 19.38 -10.61 -0.59
CA CYS A 4 19.77 -11.59 0.43
C CYS A 4 18.91 -12.86 0.28
N VAL A 5 19.12 -13.63 -0.79
CA VAL A 5 18.25 -14.75 -1.19
C VAL A 5 18.15 -15.90 -0.17
N ALA A 6 19.09 -16.00 0.77
CA ALA A 6 19.06 -17.00 1.82
C ALA A 6 18.46 -16.50 3.14
N LEU A 7 18.11 -15.20 3.24
CA LEU A 7 17.55 -14.61 4.46
C LEU A 7 16.13 -15.12 4.68
N GLU A 8 15.85 -15.71 5.84
CA GLU A 8 14.53 -16.30 6.14
C GLU A 8 13.70 -15.44 7.11
N SER A 9 14.34 -14.71 7.99
CA SER A 9 13.66 -13.81 8.94
C SER A 9 14.52 -12.62 9.31
N VAL A 10 13.88 -11.53 9.71
CA VAL A 10 14.54 -10.31 10.20
C VAL A 10 13.87 -9.86 11.49
N THR A 11 14.68 -9.41 12.45
CA THR A 11 14.19 -8.72 13.65
C THR A 11 14.60 -7.26 13.56
N LEU A 12 13.61 -6.37 13.53
CA LEU A 12 13.79 -4.93 13.48
C LEU A 12 13.80 -4.36 14.91
N PRO A 13 14.72 -3.45 15.23
CA PRO A 13 14.73 -2.83 16.55
C PRO A 13 13.56 -1.86 16.72
N ASP A 14 13.10 -1.67 17.96
CA ASP A 14 12.03 -0.71 18.27
C ASP A 14 12.44 0.75 18.04
N SER A 15 13.73 1.05 17.97
CA SER A 15 14.24 2.39 17.65
C SER A 15 14.09 2.75 16.16
N LEU A 16 13.79 1.78 15.31
CA LEU A 16 13.67 2.02 13.86
C LEU A 16 12.38 2.77 13.53
N ILE A 17 12.51 3.87 12.79
CA ILE A 17 11.39 4.73 12.39
C ILE A 17 11.09 4.61 10.89
N THR A 18 12.12 4.36 10.07
CA THR A 18 11.97 4.31 8.61
C THR A 18 12.71 3.11 8.04
N LEU A 19 12.04 2.38 7.16
CA LEU A 19 12.66 1.46 6.21
C LEU A 19 12.79 2.19 4.88
N GLY A 20 14.01 2.28 4.36
CA GLY A 20 14.30 2.94 3.08
C GLY A 20 13.86 2.12 1.86
N ASP A 21 14.16 2.65 0.68
CA ASP A 21 13.81 2.03 -0.59
C ASP A 21 14.61 0.73 -0.80
N GLY A 22 13.92 -0.31 -1.27
CA GLY A 22 14.52 -1.59 -1.67
C GLY A 22 15.28 -2.34 -0.58
N VAL A 23 15.15 -2.01 0.70
CA VAL A 23 16.00 -2.56 1.79
C VAL A 23 16.01 -4.09 1.79
N PHE A 24 14.89 -4.74 1.55
CA PHE A 24 14.75 -6.20 1.51
C PHE A 24 14.32 -6.71 0.12
N SER A 25 14.42 -5.88 -0.91
CA SER A 25 14.06 -6.30 -2.29
C SER A 25 14.83 -7.55 -2.69
N GLY A 26 14.16 -8.51 -3.33
CA GLY A 26 14.78 -9.73 -3.82
C GLY A 26 15.15 -10.77 -2.75
N CYS A 27 14.75 -10.58 -1.49
CA CYS A 27 14.98 -11.57 -0.43
C CYS A 27 14.00 -12.76 -0.57
N ALA A 28 14.24 -13.62 -1.55
CA ALA A 28 13.28 -14.64 -2.01
C ALA A 28 12.84 -15.65 -0.95
N ARG A 29 13.66 -15.91 0.09
CA ARG A 29 13.32 -16.80 1.19
C ARG A 29 12.83 -16.12 2.45
N LEU A 30 12.78 -14.78 2.48
CA LEU A 30 12.30 -14.04 3.63
C LEU A 30 10.82 -14.36 3.88
N ARG A 31 10.51 -14.90 5.05
CA ARG A 31 9.17 -15.38 5.44
C ARG A 31 8.49 -14.45 6.44
N SER A 32 9.27 -13.89 7.35
CA SER A 32 8.73 -13.09 8.44
C SER A 32 9.63 -11.92 8.85
N ILE A 33 8.96 -10.83 9.25
CA ILE A 33 9.55 -9.68 9.90
C ILE A 33 9.05 -9.66 11.35
N LYS A 34 9.96 -9.48 12.31
CA LYS A 34 9.63 -9.34 13.73
C LYS A 34 10.00 -7.94 14.23
N GLY A 35 9.29 -7.44 15.22
CA GLY A 35 9.52 -6.11 15.79
C GLY A 35 9.16 -4.98 14.84
N GLY A 36 9.85 -3.82 14.96
CA GLY A 36 9.61 -2.64 14.12
C GLY A 36 8.29 -1.92 14.41
N LYS A 37 7.71 -2.07 15.59
CA LYS A 37 6.42 -1.45 15.98
C LYS A 37 6.40 0.07 15.88
N ASN A 38 7.58 0.73 15.90
CA ASN A 38 7.67 2.19 15.79
C ASN A 38 7.98 2.69 14.38
N VAL A 39 8.06 1.79 13.39
CA VAL A 39 8.22 2.19 11.99
C VAL A 39 7.00 2.97 11.54
N ARG A 40 7.25 4.15 10.94
CA ARG A 40 6.24 5.07 10.40
C ARG A 40 6.22 5.10 8.89
N GLN A 41 7.35 4.76 8.27
CA GLN A 41 7.50 4.84 6.82
C GLN A 41 8.23 3.61 6.27
N ILE A 42 7.68 3.07 5.19
CA ILE A 42 8.27 2.02 4.36
C ILE A 42 8.49 2.62 2.97
N GLY A 43 9.73 2.53 2.47
CA GLY A 43 10.14 3.09 1.18
C GLY A 43 9.67 2.29 -0.03
N ASP A 44 9.99 2.80 -1.21
CA ASP A 44 9.63 2.19 -2.49
C ASP A 44 10.30 0.83 -2.65
N GLY A 45 9.55 -0.16 -3.13
CA GLY A 45 10.06 -1.51 -3.39
C GLY A 45 10.68 -2.21 -2.18
N CYS A 46 10.46 -1.74 -0.96
CA CYS A 46 11.18 -2.19 0.25
C CYS A 46 11.21 -3.71 0.41
N PHE A 47 10.10 -4.38 0.13
CA PHE A 47 9.94 -5.84 0.18
C PHE A 47 9.60 -6.45 -1.19
N SER A 48 9.84 -5.70 -2.27
CA SER A 48 9.55 -6.18 -3.63
C SER A 48 10.30 -7.49 -3.91
N ALA A 49 9.67 -8.41 -4.64
CA ALA A 49 10.21 -9.72 -4.97
C ALA A 49 10.61 -10.59 -3.76
N CYS A 50 9.78 -10.56 -2.71
CA CYS A 50 9.88 -11.45 -1.54
C CYS A 50 8.69 -12.43 -1.50
N PRO A 51 8.60 -13.41 -2.42
CA PRO A 51 7.40 -14.25 -2.59
C PRO A 51 7.07 -15.12 -1.37
N ALA A 52 8.06 -15.40 -0.50
CA ALA A 52 7.83 -16.16 0.72
C ALA A 52 7.32 -15.30 1.90
N LEU A 53 7.35 -13.96 1.78
CA LEU A 53 7.01 -13.05 2.89
C LEU A 53 5.50 -12.91 3.05
N THR A 54 5.00 -13.44 4.17
CA THR A 54 3.58 -13.41 4.53
C THR A 54 3.33 -12.80 5.91
N ASP A 55 4.32 -12.78 6.79
CA ASP A 55 4.21 -12.35 8.18
C ASP A 55 5.04 -11.10 8.45
N PHE A 56 4.38 -10.02 8.83
CA PHE A 56 5.00 -8.73 9.18
C PHE A 56 4.97 -8.41 10.68
N GLY A 57 4.46 -9.31 11.52
CA GLY A 57 4.40 -9.13 12.97
C GLY A 57 3.89 -7.74 13.37
N ASP A 58 4.63 -7.07 14.27
CA ASP A 58 4.26 -5.74 14.80
C ASP A 58 4.51 -4.58 13.83
N LEU A 59 5.15 -4.82 12.68
CA LEU A 59 5.48 -3.77 11.70
C LEU A 59 4.24 -3.01 11.21
N THR A 60 3.08 -3.67 11.20
CA THR A 60 1.82 -3.05 10.74
C THR A 60 1.23 -2.02 11.71
N ALA A 61 1.73 -1.98 12.95
CA ALA A 61 1.04 -1.27 14.05
C ALA A 61 0.95 0.25 13.85
N ASN A 62 2.02 0.86 13.36
CA ASN A 62 2.14 2.32 13.34
C ASN A 62 2.58 2.90 11.99
N VAL A 63 2.67 2.09 10.95
CA VAL A 63 3.03 2.59 9.61
C VAL A 63 1.98 3.57 9.12
N ALA A 64 2.45 4.76 8.73
CA ALA A 64 1.63 5.84 8.22
C ALA A 64 1.83 6.08 6.72
N ARG A 65 2.96 5.65 6.15
CA ARG A 65 3.25 5.76 4.72
C ARG A 65 3.95 4.52 4.19
N VAL A 66 3.55 4.12 2.99
CA VAL A 66 4.13 2.99 2.26
C VAL A 66 4.41 3.45 0.83
N GLY A 67 5.64 3.22 0.38
CA GLY A 67 6.09 3.58 -0.95
C GLY A 67 5.51 2.69 -2.06
N SER A 68 5.76 3.12 -3.31
CA SER A 68 5.36 2.40 -4.50
C SER A 68 5.96 1.00 -4.55
N LEU A 69 5.19 0.01 -4.98
CA LEU A 69 5.64 -1.38 -5.15
C LEU A 69 6.28 -2.01 -3.90
N ALA A 70 6.08 -1.42 -2.71
CA ALA A 70 6.74 -1.86 -1.47
C ALA A 70 6.51 -3.35 -1.17
N PHE A 71 5.34 -3.89 -1.52
CA PHE A 71 4.98 -5.30 -1.33
C PHE A 71 4.72 -6.05 -2.65
N PHE A 72 5.21 -5.50 -3.76
CA PHE A 72 5.06 -6.15 -5.06
C PHE A 72 5.68 -7.55 -5.04
N ASN A 73 4.94 -8.55 -5.54
CA ASN A 73 5.36 -9.96 -5.56
C ASN A 73 5.81 -10.49 -4.18
N THR A 74 5.09 -10.11 -3.12
CA THR A 74 5.15 -10.76 -1.80
C THR A 74 4.00 -11.76 -1.65
N GLY A 75 4.22 -12.82 -0.85
CA GLY A 75 3.14 -13.75 -0.49
C GLY A 75 1.98 -13.01 0.19
N TRP A 76 2.27 -12.08 1.09
CA TRP A 76 1.26 -11.26 1.75
C TRP A 76 0.34 -10.54 0.75
N PHE A 77 0.92 -9.85 -0.26
CA PHE A 77 0.10 -9.11 -1.23
C PHE A 77 -0.67 -10.04 -2.18
N HIS A 78 -0.04 -11.16 -2.57
CA HIS A 78 -0.70 -12.20 -3.37
C HIS A 78 -1.97 -12.72 -2.68
N ASP A 79 -1.91 -12.99 -1.39
CA ASP A 79 -2.99 -13.58 -0.61
C ASP A 79 -4.10 -12.59 -0.22
N GLN A 80 -3.93 -11.28 -0.48
CA GLN A 80 -5.01 -10.32 -0.22
C GLN A 80 -6.22 -10.59 -1.13
N PRO A 81 -7.45 -10.53 -0.61
CA PRO A 81 -8.66 -10.67 -1.40
C PRO A 81 -8.85 -9.50 -2.36
N ASN A 82 -9.78 -9.65 -3.33
CA ASN A 82 -10.23 -8.53 -4.14
C ASN A 82 -10.82 -7.41 -3.29
N GLY A 83 -10.62 -6.17 -3.70
CA GLY A 83 -10.97 -4.97 -2.96
C GLY A 83 -9.74 -4.24 -2.44
N VAL A 84 -9.90 -3.47 -1.36
CA VAL A 84 -8.81 -2.69 -0.79
C VAL A 84 -7.88 -3.58 0.04
N ALA A 85 -6.63 -3.70 -0.37
CA ALA A 85 -5.56 -4.28 0.42
C ALA A 85 -5.03 -3.25 1.40
N TYR A 86 -5.12 -3.54 2.69
CA TYR A 86 -4.62 -2.66 3.75
C TYR A 86 -3.36 -3.22 4.39
N PHE A 87 -2.32 -2.39 4.48
CA PHE A 87 -1.19 -2.67 5.36
C PHE A 87 -1.34 -1.83 6.64
N GLY A 88 -1.79 -2.47 7.72
CA GLY A 88 -2.21 -1.75 8.92
C GLY A 88 -3.33 -0.74 8.61
N ASN A 89 -3.04 0.54 8.77
CA ASN A 89 -3.95 1.65 8.48
C ASN A 89 -3.64 2.38 7.16
N VAL A 90 -2.80 1.83 6.32
CA VAL A 90 -2.51 2.35 4.98
C VAL A 90 -3.34 1.59 3.94
N ALA A 91 -4.12 2.30 3.13
CA ALA A 91 -4.78 1.74 1.96
C ALA A 91 -3.72 1.58 0.85
N TYR A 92 -3.21 0.36 0.69
CA TYR A 92 -2.04 0.08 -0.14
C TYR A 92 -2.39 -0.08 -1.62
N ALA A 93 -3.42 -0.85 -1.94
CA ALA A 93 -3.80 -1.09 -3.33
C ALA A 93 -5.26 -1.54 -3.42
N TYR A 94 -5.87 -1.32 -4.56
CA TYR A 94 -7.14 -1.97 -4.92
C TYR A 94 -6.86 -3.17 -5.82
N LYS A 95 -7.35 -4.35 -5.45
CA LYS A 95 -7.19 -5.59 -6.20
C LYS A 95 -8.48 -5.98 -6.91
N GLY A 96 -8.35 -6.50 -8.11
CA GLY A 96 -9.50 -6.95 -8.91
C GLY A 96 -10.25 -5.83 -9.60
N SER A 97 -11.42 -6.15 -10.15
CA SER A 97 -12.28 -5.22 -10.86
C SER A 97 -13.36 -4.64 -9.97
N MET A 98 -13.76 -3.39 -10.26
CA MET A 98 -14.91 -2.74 -9.64
C MET A 98 -16.17 -2.99 -10.46
N ALA A 99 -17.31 -3.15 -9.77
CA ALA A 99 -18.61 -3.08 -10.43
C ALA A 99 -18.91 -1.65 -10.89
N GLU A 100 -19.68 -1.51 -11.98
CA GLU A 100 -20.12 -0.21 -12.47
C GLU A 100 -20.88 0.55 -11.38
N GLY A 101 -20.56 1.83 -11.21
CA GLY A 101 -21.20 2.69 -10.23
C GLY A 101 -20.67 2.51 -8.80
N THR A 102 -19.53 1.84 -8.62
CA THR A 102 -18.94 1.63 -7.29
C THR A 102 -18.72 2.95 -6.56
N VAL A 103 -19.20 3.02 -5.33
CA VAL A 103 -18.83 4.05 -4.35
C VAL A 103 -17.86 3.42 -3.36
N LEU A 104 -16.59 3.81 -3.46
CA LEU A 104 -15.55 3.30 -2.58
C LEU A 104 -15.50 4.11 -1.28
N ARG A 105 -15.74 3.43 -0.17
CA ARG A 105 -15.53 4.00 1.18
C ARG A 105 -14.34 3.30 1.82
N LEU A 106 -13.29 4.06 2.16
CA LEU A 106 -12.18 3.51 2.92
C LEU A 106 -12.56 3.37 4.40
N LYS A 107 -12.01 2.35 5.06
CA LYS A 107 -12.31 2.04 6.46
C LYS A 107 -11.88 3.19 7.39
N ASP A 108 -12.61 3.40 8.48
CA ASP A 108 -12.21 4.29 9.56
C ASP A 108 -10.83 3.87 10.10
N GLY A 109 -10.02 4.87 10.47
CA GLY A 109 -8.63 4.66 10.87
C GLY A 109 -7.63 4.62 9.71
N THR A 110 -8.07 4.61 8.44
CA THR A 110 -7.15 4.78 7.30
C THR A 110 -6.41 6.11 7.43
N VAL A 111 -5.08 6.09 7.38
CA VAL A 111 -4.23 7.29 7.55
C VAL A 111 -3.68 7.81 6.22
N SER A 112 -3.49 6.94 5.24
CA SER A 112 -3.01 7.32 3.91
C SER A 112 -3.49 6.36 2.82
N VAL A 113 -3.46 6.87 1.59
CA VAL A 113 -3.64 6.12 0.34
C VAL A 113 -2.34 6.20 -0.45
N THR A 114 -1.82 5.08 -0.91
CA THR A 114 -0.51 5.00 -1.56
C THR A 114 -0.53 5.51 -3.00
N TYR A 115 0.66 5.70 -3.54
CA TYR A 115 0.93 5.93 -4.96
C TYR A 115 0.26 4.83 -5.83
N GLU A 116 -0.36 5.23 -6.93
CA GLU A 116 -1.02 4.30 -7.87
C GLU A 116 -1.97 3.28 -7.22
N PHE A 117 -2.69 3.69 -6.20
CA PHE A 117 -3.59 2.81 -5.43
C PHE A 117 -4.56 2.01 -6.31
N LEU A 118 -5.21 2.67 -7.30
CA LEU A 118 -6.16 2.01 -8.21
C LEU A 118 -5.46 1.15 -9.28
N ALA A 119 -4.21 1.44 -9.61
CA ALA A 119 -3.43 0.64 -10.56
C ALA A 119 -3.02 -0.74 -9.99
N GLY A 120 -3.28 -1.00 -8.71
CA GLY A 120 -3.07 -2.29 -8.08
C GLY A 120 -1.61 -2.65 -7.84
N GLN A 121 -0.69 -1.67 -7.89
CA GLN A 121 0.75 -1.88 -7.63
C GLN A 121 1.34 -3.00 -8.50
N THR A 122 1.07 -3.00 -9.79
CA THR A 122 1.59 -4.01 -10.73
C THR A 122 2.66 -3.40 -11.64
N GLU A 123 3.75 -4.13 -11.91
CA GLU A 123 4.76 -3.72 -12.91
C GLU A 123 4.25 -3.84 -14.34
N LEU A 124 3.22 -4.65 -14.56
CA LEU A 124 2.71 -4.99 -15.87
C LEU A 124 1.60 -4.02 -16.28
N ASN A 125 2.02 -2.87 -16.82
CA ASN A 125 1.13 -1.92 -17.48
C ASN A 125 -0.06 -1.52 -16.60
N PRO A 126 0.12 -0.60 -15.65
CA PRO A 126 -0.97 -0.13 -14.82
C PRO A 126 -2.03 0.49 -15.73
N THR A 127 -3.13 -0.20 -15.92
CA THR A 127 -4.29 0.45 -16.52
C THR A 127 -4.88 1.35 -15.44
N PHE A 128 -4.55 2.64 -15.51
CA PHE A 128 -5.17 3.67 -14.65
C PHE A 128 -6.67 3.84 -14.91
N ASP A 129 -7.22 3.03 -15.82
CA ASP A 129 -8.60 3.15 -16.22
C ASP A 129 -9.49 2.36 -15.25
N GLN A 130 -10.05 3.06 -14.27
CA GLN A 130 -11.07 2.55 -13.35
C GLN A 130 -12.39 3.33 -13.55
N PRO A 131 -13.00 3.22 -14.73
CA PRO A 131 -14.20 4.00 -15.07
C PRO A 131 -15.40 3.64 -14.18
N ASN A 132 -15.34 2.51 -13.50
CA ASN A 132 -16.42 2.03 -12.66
C ASN A 132 -16.51 2.71 -11.27
N LEU A 133 -15.47 3.47 -10.88
CA LEU A 133 -15.50 4.25 -9.64
C LEU A 133 -16.36 5.50 -9.80
N ALA A 134 -17.55 5.49 -9.21
CA ALA A 134 -18.52 6.58 -9.31
C ALA A 134 -18.43 7.56 -8.11
N GLY A 135 -17.82 7.18 -7.03
CA GLY A 135 -17.62 8.04 -5.86
C GLY A 135 -16.59 7.51 -4.89
N LEU A 136 -15.99 8.42 -4.14
CA LEU A 136 -14.97 8.11 -3.14
C LEU A 136 -15.28 8.84 -1.83
N ILE A 137 -15.17 8.13 -0.72
CA ILE A 137 -15.33 8.67 0.63
C ILE A 137 -14.14 8.25 1.48
N LEU A 138 -13.35 9.24 1.88
CA LEU A 138 -12.19 9.09 2.75
C LEU A 138 -12.58 9.45 4.20
N PRO A 139 -12.08 8.71 5.20
CA PRO A 139 -12.39 9.01 6.59
C PRO A 139 -11.61 10.23 7.11
N GLU A 140 -12.09 10.82 8.21
CA GLU A 140 -11.43 11.93 8.91
C GLU A 140 -9.99 11.63 9.37
N SER A 141 -9.67 10.36 9.56
CA SER A 141 -8.31 9.91 9.89
C SER A 141 -7.34 9.97 8.72
N CYS A 142 -7.83 9.98 7.47
CA CYS A 142 -6.98 10.04 6.28
C CYS A 142 -6.31 11.41 6.16
N LYS A 143 -4.98 11.43 6.11
CA LYS A 143 -4.20 12.67 6.02
C LYS A 143 -3.46 12.82 4.69
N TYR A 144 -3.17 11.72 4.02
CA TYR A 144 -2.35 11.72 2.80
C TYR A 144 -3.01 10.91 1.71
N VAL A 145 -3.11 11.51 0.52
CA VAL A 145 -3.40 10.84 -0.75
C VAL A 145 -2.17 11.03 -1.62
N ASP A 146 -1.46 9.95 -1.91
CA ASP A 146 -0.22 10.03 -2.68
C ASP A 146 -0.50 10.26 -4.17
N ALA A 147 0.55 10.54 -4.94
CA ALA A 147 0.45 10.82 -6.36
C ALA A 147 -0.22 9.65 -7.12
N TYR A 148 -1.03 9.99 -8.13
CA TYR A 148 -1.73 9.04 -9.01
C TYR A 148 -2.64 8.02 -8.29
N ALA A 149 -2.95 8.22 -7.01
CA ALA A 149 -3.68 7.23 -6.21
C ALA A 149 -5.02 6.82 -6.85
N PHE A 150 -5.74 7.77 -7.40
CA PHE A 150 -7.05 7.58 -8.06
C PHE A 150 -7.05 8.05 -9.52
N ALA A 151 -5.87 8.13 -10.14
CA ALA A 151 -5.76 8.44 -11.56
C ALA A 151 -6.58 7.44 -12.40
N GLY A 152 -7.24 7.91 -13.46
CA GLY A 152 -8.09 7.08 -14.31
C GLY A 152 -9.51 6.83 -13.79
N ALA A 153 -9.92 7.41 -12.65
CA ALA A 153 -11.30 7.35 -12.16
C ALA A 153 -12.21 8.34 -12.93
N THR A 154 -12.34 8.16 -14.25
CA THR A 154 -12.93 9.13 -15.18
C THR A 154 -14.43 9.36 -15.00
N ASN A 155 -15.14 8.44 -14.35
CA ASN A 155 -16.59 8.54 -14.10
C ASN A 155 -16.93 8.92 -12.65
N MET A 156 -15.96 9.40 -11.88
CA MET A 156 -16.20 9.84 -10.50
C MET A 156 -17.13 11.06 -10.48
N LYS A 157 -18.26 10.94 -9.78
CA LYS A 157 -19.30 11.96 -9.68
C LYS A 157 -19.23 12.78 -8.41
N PHE A 158 -18.64 12.22 -7.35
CA PHE A 158 -18.45 12.92 -6.08
C PHE A 158 -17.22 12.41 -5.33
N LEU A 159 -16.68 13.26 -4.50
CA LEU A 159 -15.47 13.03 -3.73
C LEU A 159 -15.64 13.66 -2.34
N ASP A 160 -15.55 12.85 -1.29
CA ASP A 160 -15.45 13.29 0.09
C ASP A 160 -14.04 13.00 0.58
N LEU A 161 -13.28 14.04 0.86
CA LEU A 161 -11.87 13.94 1.26
C LEU A 161 -11.68 13.72 2.76
N GLY A 162 -12.76 13.81 3.57
CA GLY A 162 -12.65 13.67 5.02
C GLY A 162 -11.59 14.60 5.61
N GLY A 163 -10.61 14.03 6.33
CA GLY A 163 -9.57 14.80 7.01
C GLY A 163 -8.26 14.99 6.24
N VAL A 164 -8.26 14.85 4.91
CA VAL A 164 -7.06 14.92 4.06
C VAL A 164 -6.37 16.28 4.16
N GLN A 165 -5.05 16.25 4.35
CA GLN A 165 -4.17 17.42 4.48
C GLN A 165 -3.17 17.55 3.34
N TYR A 166 -2.92 16.44 2.61
CA TYR A 166 -1.99 16.42 1.49
C TYR A 166 -2.58 15.58 0.35
N ILE A 167 -2.54 16.15 -0.85
CA ILE A 167 -2.91 15.49 -2.10
C ILE A 167 -1.70 15.56 -3.03
N GLY A 168 -1.21 14.41 -3.44
CA GLY A 168 -0.09 14.27 -4.34
C GLY A 168 -0.41 14.68 -5.77
N ARG A 169 0.63 14.73 -6.60
CA ARG A 169 0.52 15.08 -8.03
C ARG A 169 -0.45 14.12 -8.74
N GLU A 170 -1.39 14.68 -9.52
CA GLU A 170 -2.31 13.91 -10.38
C GLU A 170 -3.05 12.77 -9.61
N ALA A 171 -3.33 13.00 -8.33
CA ALA A 171 -3.93 11.98 -7.47
C ALA A 171 -5.36 11.58 -7.90
N PHE A 172 -6.02 12.43 -8.70
CA PHE A 172 -7.38 12.22 -9.21
C PHE A 172 -7.48 12.43 -10.71
#